data_c5116bf3ed1c8a30c56e519d4695d879
#
_entry.id   c5116bf3ed1c8a30c56e519d4695d879
#
_cell.length_a   1.000
_cell.length_b   1.000
_cell.length_c   1.000
_cell.angle_alpha   90.00
_cell.angle_beta   90.00
_cell.angle_gamma   90.00
#
_symmetry.space_group_name_H-M   'P 1'
#
loop_
_entity.id
_entity.type
_entity.pdbx_description
1 polymer ?
#
loop_
_entity_poly.entity_id
_entity_poly.type
_entity_poly.pdbx_seq_one_letter_code
_entity_poly.pdbx_strand_id
1 'polypeptide(L)'
;MSFRLDPSDTRALPVQIAEALRAQVAAGILLPGEQVPSTRTLARELGISRGSVVTAYEQLTAEGYLTAAVGSGTVINPHLTHALSLIHI
;
A
#
# COMPACT_ATOMS: atom_id res chain seq x y z
N MET A 1 1.85 10.10 -2.35
CA MET A 1 2.07 8.78 -2.99
C MET A 1 1.68 8.88 -4.45
N SER A 2 2.52 8.42 -5.31
CA SER A 2 2.30 8.56 -6.74
C SER A 2 2.70 7.26 -7.44
N PHE A 3 1.74 6.60 -8.07
CA PHE A 3 2.00 5.45 -8.92
C PHE A 3 0.87 5.29 -9.91
N ARG A 4 1.11 4.51 -10.94
CA ARG A 4 0.10 4.24 -11.96
C ARG A 4 -0.08 2.75 -12.12
N LEU A 5 -1.31 2.37 -12.43
CA LEU A 5 -1.61 0.99 -12.79
C LEU A 5 -1.29 0.80 -14.28
N ASP A 6 -0.72 -0.35 -14.61
CA ASP A 6 -0.40 -0.68 -15.99
C ASP A 6 -1.66 -1.16 -16.71
N PRO A 7 -2.18 -0.42 -17.71
CA PRO A 7 -3.39 -0.85 -18.39
C PRO A 7 -3.23 -2.16 -19.18
N SER A 8 -2.00 -2.57 -19.47
CA SER A 8 -1.76 -3.85 -20.14
C SER A 8 -1.68 -5.03 -19.18
N ASP A 9 -1.66 -4.77 -17.88
CA ASP A 9 -1.61 -5.81 -16.85
C ASP A 9 -3.00 -6.44 -16.73
N THR A 10 -3.08 -7.76 -16.91
CA THR A 10 -4.35 -8.49 -16.86
C THR A 10 -4.70 -8.99 -15.47
N ARG A 11 -3.83 -8.78 -14.48
CA ARG A 11 -4.11 -9.20 -13.11
C ARG A 11 -5.22 -8.34 -12.50
N ALA A 12 -5.88 -8.87 -11.46
CA ALA A 12 -6.92 -8.14 -10.76
C ALA A 12 -6.37 -6.83 -10.18
N LEU A 13 -7.20 -5.79 -10.16
CA LEU A 13 -6.79 -4.47 -9.65
C LEU A 13 -6.24 -4.51 -8.23
N PRO A 14 -6.84 -5.24 -7.27
CA PRO A 14 -6.26 -5.31 -5.91
C PRO A 14 -4.84 -5.84 -5.90
N VAL A 15 -4.53 -6.82 -6.74
CA VAL A 15 -3.17 -7.38 -6.84
C VAL A 15 -2.21 -6.32 -7.34
N GLN A 16 -2.58 -5.58 -8.37
CA GLN A 16 -1.74 -4.52 -8.94
C GLN A 16 -1.47 -3.41 -7.93
N ILE A 17 -2.49 -3.00 -7.19
CA ILE A 17 -2.36 -1.95 -6.16
C ILE A 17 -1.41 -2.41 -5.06
N ALA A 18 -1.61 -3.62 -4.56
CA ALA A 18 -0.78 -4.16 -3.49
C ALA A 18 0.69 -4.26 -3.93
N GLU A 19 0.95 -4.74 -5.14
CA GLU A 19 2.31 -4.83 -5.65
C GLU A 19 2.96 -3.46 -5.84
N ALA A 20 2.20 -2.48 -6.31
CA ALA A 20 2.72 -1.13 -6.50
C ALA A 20 3.15 -0.52 -5.16
N LEU A 21 2.35 -0.72 -4.12
CA LEU A 21 2.70 -0.23 -2.79
C LEU A 21 3.90 -0.96 -2.21
N ARG A 22 3.96 -2.28 -2.35
CA ARG A 22 5.12 -3.04 -1.87
C ARG A 22 6.40 -2.59 -2.57
N ALA A 23 6.32 -2.34 -3.87
CA ALA A 23 7.48 -1.88 -4.65
C ALA A 23 7.96 -0.53 -4.18
N GLN A 24 7.05 0.39 -3.84
CA GLN A 24 7.45 1.71 -3.34
C GLN A 24 8.08 1.64 -1.95
N VAL A 25 7.59 0.74 -1.11
CA VAL A 25 8.21 0.50 0.19
C VAL A 25 9.61 -0.07 0.00
N ALA A 26 9.76 -1.07 -0.86
CA ALA A 26 11.05 -1.69 -1.13
C ALA A 26 12.06 -0.71 -1.71
N ALA A 27 11.59 0.24 -2.54
CA ALA A 27 12.45 1.25 -3.16
C ALA A 27 12.77 2.42 -2.22
N GLY A 28 12.18 2.45 -1.02
CA GLY A 28 12.39 3.55 -0.09
C GLY A 28 11.61 4.81 -0.43
N ILE A 29 10.66 4.72 -1.36
CA ILE A 29 9.80 5.84 -1.72
C ILE A 29 8.77 6.10 -0.64
N LEU A 30 8.20 5.02 -0.08
CA LEU A 30 7.30 5.08 1.06
C LEU A 30 8.05 4.62 2.30
N LEU A 31 8.09 5.46 3.32
CA LEU A 31 8.87 5.22 4.53
C LEU A 31 7.97 4.70 5.66
N PRO A 32 8.53 3.93 6.62
CA PRO A 32 7.76 3.50 7.79
C PRO A 32 7.13 4.69 8.51
N GLY A 33 5.85 4.56 8.85
CA GLY A 33 5.10 5.63 9.51
C GLY A 33 4.52 6.66 8.58
N GLU A 34 4.86 6.62 7.30
CA GLU A 34 4.34 7.58 6.33
C GLU A 34 2.86 7.32 6.06
N GLN A 35 2.07 8.38 6.01
CA GLN A 35 0.64 8.28 5.75
C GLN A 35 0.38 7.96 4.28
N VAL A 36 -0.53 7.03 4.03
CA VAL A 36 -1.00 6.73 2.67
C VAL A 36 -2.41 7.31 2.49
N PRO A 37 -2.86 7.54 1.25
CA PRO A 37 -4.20 8.07 1.02
C PRO A 37 -5.27 7.12 1.55
N SER A 38 -6.43 7.66 1.92
CA SER A 38 -7.58 6.82 2.24
C SER A 38 -7.98 6.00 1.02
N THR A 39 -8.72 4.91 1.26
CA THR A 39 -9.20 4.08 0.14
C THR A 39 -10.04 4.90 -0.84
N ARG A 40 -10.85 5.81 -0.33
CA ARG A 40 -11.67 6.68 -1.18
C ARG A 40 -10.81 7.59 -2.05
N THR A 41 -9.82 8.22 -1.45
CA THR A 41 -8.93 9.15 -2.16
C THR A 41 -8.14 8.42 -3.24
N LEU A 42 -7.56 7.27 -2.90
CA LEU A 42 -6.77 6.53 -3.87
C LEU A 42 -7.64 6.00 -5.01
N ALA A 43 -8.84 5.51 -4.71
CA ALA A 43 -9.75 5.04 -5.73
C ALA A 43 -10.10 6.17 -6.71
N ARG A 44 -10.32 7.37 -6.18
CA ARG A 44 -10.60 8.54 -7.01
C ARG A 44 -9.42 8.90 -7.89
N GLU A 45 -8.23 8.91 -7.31
CA GLU A 45 -7.01 9.25 -8.05
C GLU A 45 -6.72 8.26 -9.17
N LEU A 46 -6.97 6.97 -8.93
CA LEU A 46 -6.72 5.92 -9.92
C LEU A 46 -7.89 5.71 -10.88
N GLY A 47 -9.04 6.30 -10.59
CA GLY A 47 -10.23 6.13 -11.44
C GLY A 47 -10.81 4.72 -11.39
N ILE A 48 -10.75 4.06 -10.25
CA ILE A 48 -11.22 2.69 -10.08
C ILE A 48 -12.20 2.59 -8.91
N SER A 49 -12.81 1.42 -8.73
CA SER A 49 -13.75 1.23 -7.64
C SER A 49 -13.04 1.26 -6.29
N ARG A 50 -13.70 1.81 -5.28
CA ARG A 50 -13.17 1.83 -3.93
C ARG A 50 -12.96 0.41 -3.38
N GLY A 51 -13.85 -0.53 -3.77
CA GLY A 51 -13.73 -1.92 -3.34
C GLY A 51 -12.40 -2.56 -3.71
N SER A 52 -11.87 -2.24 -4.88
CA SER A 52 -10.56 -2.74 -5.30
C SER A 52 -9.45 -2.23 -4.37
N VAL A 53 -9.52 -0.96 -3.98
CA VAL A 53 -8.53 -0.38 -3.07
C VAL A 53 -8.69 -0.95 -1.67
N VAL A 54 -9.92 -1.11 -1.20
CA VAL A 54 -10.19 -1.70 0.13
C VAL A 54 -9.59 -3.10 0.21
N THR A 55 -9.82 -3.93 -0.81
CA THR A 55 -9.27 -5.30 -0.84
C THR A 55 -7.75 -5.28 -0.79
N ALA A 56 -7.11 -4.40 -1.57
CA ALA A 56 -5.66 -4.29 -1.57
C ALA A 56 -5.12 -3.84 -0.21
N TYR A 57 -5.78 -2.86 0.41
CA TYR A 57 -5.35 -2.37 1.72
C TYR A 57 -5.53 -3.42 2.80
N GLU A 58 -6.62 -4.18 2.75
CA GLU A 58 -6.82 -5.29 3.69
C GLU A 58 -5.72 -6.34 3.57
N GLN A 59 -5.35 -6.67 2.35
CA GLN A 59 -4.26 -7.61 2.11
C GLN A 59 -2.94 -7.08 2.66
N LEU A 60 -2.62 -5.81 2.37
CA LEU A 60 -1.38 -5.20 2.84
C LEU A 60 -1.34 -5.09 4.36
N THR A 61 -2.50 -4.84 4.98
CA THR A 61 -2.59 -4.81 6.44
C THR A 61 -2.32 -6.19 7.02
N ALA A 62 -2.89 -7.23 6.42
CA ALA A 62 -2.67 -8.60 6.85
C ALA A 62 -1.20 -9.02 6.70
N GLU A 63 -0.51 -8.47 5.69
CA GLU A 63 0.91 -8.76 5.46
C GLU A 63 1.84 -7.92 6.32
N GLY A 64 1.31 -6.94 7.04
CA GLY A 64 2.11 -6.08 7.90
C GLY A 64 2.69 -4.86 7.23
N TYR A 65 2.32 -4.56 5.98
CA TYR A 65 2.77 -3.34 5.30
C TYR A 65 2.03 -2.10 5.75
N LEU A 66 0.75 -2.23 6.07
CA LEU A 66 -0.09 -1.11 6.48
C LEU A 66 -0.64 -1.33 7.87
N THR A 67 -0.89 -0.24 8.58
CA THR A 67 -1.56 -0.28 9.87
C THR A 67 -2.39 0.98 10.03
N ALA A 68 -3.43 0.91 10.88
CA ALA A 68 -4.22 2.08 11.22
C ALA A 68 -3.50 2.88 12.30
N ALA A 69 -3.48 4.20 12.15
CA ALA A 69 -2.91 5.09 13.15
C ALA A 69 -4.00 6.01 13.67
N VAL A 70 -4.10 6.14 14.98
CA VAL A 70 -5.11 6.99 15.60
C VAL A 70 -4.92 8.43 15.15
N GLY A 71 -5.96 9.01 14.54
CA GLY A 71 -5.93 10.37 14.07
C GLY A 71 -5.22 10.61 12.75
N SER A 72 -4.54 9.60 12.21
CA SER A 72 -3.77 9.74 10.97
C SER A 72 -4.24 8.82 9.84
N GLY A 73 -5.30 8.06 10.06
CA GLY A 73 -5.80 7.11 9.05
C GLY A 73 -4.89 5.93 8.89
N THR A 74 -4.57 5.58 7.63
CA THR A 74 -3.72 4.43 7.33
C THR A 74 -2.30 4.90 7.05
N VAL A 75 -1.33 4.21 7.64
CA VAL A 75 0.09 4.54 7.47
C VAL A 75 0.87 3.28 7.15
N ILE A 76 2.06 3.47 6.58
CA ILE A 76 3.02 2.38 6.43
C ILE A 76 3.43 1.94 7.84
N ASN A 77 3.43 0.63 8.07
CA ASN A 77 3.73 0.08 9.39
C ASN A 77 5.08 0.59 9.87
N PRO A 78 5.14 1.29 11.02
CA PRO A 78 6.41 1.84 11.53
C PRO A 78 7.45 0.77 11.84
N HIS A 79 7.03 -0.48 12.03
CA HIS A 79 7.93 -1.59 12.36
C HIS A 79 8.39 -2.37 11.14
N LEU A 80 7.96 -1.96 9.94
CA LEU A 80 8.24 -2.71 8.72
C LEU A 80 9.73 -2.82 8.43
N THR A 81 10.47 -1.74 8.63
CA THR A 81 11.92 -1.71 8.40
C THR A 81 12.63 -2.75 9.27
N HIS A 82 12.20 -2.88 10.52
CA HIS A 82 12.76 -3.88 11.42
C HIS A 82 12.48 -5.29 10.91
N ALA A 83 11.26 -5.56 10.46
CA ALA A 83 10.90 -6.85 9.90
C ALA A 83 11.71 -7.16 8.65
N LEU A 84 11.93 -6.18 7.79
CA LEU A 84 12.75 -6.36 6.59
C LEU A 84 14.21 -6.61 6.93
N SER A 85 14.72 -5.98 7.98
CA SER A 85 16.09 -6.20 8.44
C SER A 85 16.31 -7.64 8.88
N LEU A 86 15.32 -8.27 9.49
CA LEU A 86 15.43 -9.65 9.91
C LEU A 86 15.57 -10.61 8.73
N ILE A 87 15.04 -10.26 7.58
CA ILE A 87 15.11 -11.08 6.39
C ILE A 87 16.54 -11.16 5.85
N HIS A 88 17.35 -10.16 6.13
CA HIS A 88 18.71 -10.07 5.63
C HIS A 88 19.74 -10.79 6.51
N ILE A 89 19.31 -11.28 7.62
CA ILE A 89 20.16 -12.05 8.52
C ILE A 89 20.14 -13.52 8.15
#